data_91e6cf7ed2f7459eea7c57a60e9f7c67
#
_entry.id   91e6cf7ed2f7459eea7c57a60e9f7c67
#
_cell.length_a   1.000
_cell.length_b   1.000
_cell.length_c   1.000
_cell.angle_alpha   90.00
_cell.angle_beta   90.00
_cell.angle_gamma   90.00
#
_symmetry.space_group_name_H-M   'P 1'
#
loop_
_entity.id
_entity.type
_entity.pdbx_description
1 polymer ?
#
loop_
_entity_poly.entity_id
_entity_poly.type
_entity_poly.pdbx_seq_one_letter_code
_entity_poly.pdbx_strand_id
1 'polypeptide(L)'
;MYFTQNNISIGISPLNWTNDDMPNLGSTNTFEQILSEAALAGYIGTEIGVTFPTDINTLQYHIKLRKLKLASQWFGADIATGDYTSIKTSFQSLLIKLQALNVPCINVCEMSYNLFRSNHSMFINKPILNNIEWSTLCANLDKLGKLANKYNIKLCYHHHMGTVVQTYEEILYLMEHTNPKYVHLCLDTADLILADIEPISFIYKFSSRIAHVHLKDLFSEKMYKAKLENFSFRELIRQNTFTVPGDGNGYINFQDIFDALNNINYQGWLIVEAESNPEINNSFEYALKARYFMSAMLDL
;
A
#
# COMPACT_ATOMS: atom_id res chain seq x y z
N MET A 1 -6.76 -8.14 24.90
CA MET A 1 -7.20 -8.81 23.63
C MET A 1 -7.39 -7.68 22.63
N TYR A 2 -6.43 -7.46 21.78
CA TYR A 2 -6.37 -6.25 20.94
C TYR A 2 -7.44 -6.25 19.86
N PHE A 3 -7.59 -7.19 19.05
CA PHE A 3 -8.66 -7.27 18.06
C PHE A 3 -9.53 -8.50 18.35
N THR A 4 -10.84 -8.42 18.14
CA THR A 4 -11.64 -9.64 18.08
C THR A 4 -11.07 -10.49 16.95
N GLN A 5 -10.55 -11.67 17.26
CA GLN A 5 -9.74 -12.54 16.38
C GLN A 5 -10.29 -12.81 14.97
N ASN A 6 -11.53 -12.41 14.68
CA ASN A 6 -12.21 -12.72 13.42
C ASN A 6 -12.19 -11.60 12.37
N ASN A 7 -11.60 -10.43 12.65
CA ASN A 7 -11.82 -9.26 11.78
C ASN A 7 -10.56 -8.70 11.12
N ILE A 8 -9.36 -9.16 11.55
CA ILE A 8 -8.08 -8.70 11.00
C ILE A 8 -7.39 -9.86 10.28
N SER A 9 -6.84 -9.57 9.13
CA SER A 9 -6.01 -10.47 8.34
C SER A 9 -4.61 -9.89 8.20
N ILE A 10 -3.56 -10.66 8.52
CA ILE A 10 -2.18 -10.22 8.37
C ILE A 10 -1.62 -10.77 7.06
N GLY A 11 -1.21 -9.88 6.19
CA GLY A 11 -0.55 -10.19 4.93
C GLY A 11 0.81 -9.49 4.79
N ILE A 12 1.48 -9.78 3.70
CA ILE A 12 2.77 -9.16 3.36
C ILE A 12 2.79 -8.77 1.88
N SER A 13 3.34 -7.62 1.59
CA SER A 13 3.51 -7.15 0.21
C SER A 13 4.68 -7.89 -0.48
N PRO A 14 4.56 -8.26 -1.76
CA PRO A 14 5.67 -8.79 -2.53
C PRO A 14 6.84 -7.80 -2.70
N LEU A 15 6.62 -6.50 -2.44
CA LEU A 15 7.66 -5.46 -2.46
C LEU A 15 8.79 -5.70 -1.46
N ASN A 16 8.61 -6.61 -0.50
CA ASN A 16 9.69 -7.05 0.37
C ASN A 16 10.75 -7.90 -0.38
N TRP A 17 10.40 -8.50 -1.51
CA TRP A 17 11.29 -9.35 -2.33
C TRP A 17 11.66 -8.73 -3.67
N THR A 18 10.79 -7.91 -4.23
CA THR A 18 10.95 -7.25 -5.53
C THR A 18 10.64 -5.77 -5.38
N ASN A 19 11.06 -4.95 -6.34
CA ASN A 19 10.72 -3.54 -6.32
C ASN A 19 10.14 -3.12 -7.67
N ASP A 20 8.90 -2.66 -7.67
CA ASP A 20 8.16 -2.30 -8.88
C ASP A 20 8.68 -1.00 -9.53
N ASP A 21 9.29 -0.11 -8.73
CA ASP A 21 9.85 1.16 -9.19
C ASP A 21 11.33 1.06 -9.59
N MET A 22 11.99 -0.01 -9.14
CA MET A 22 13.36 -0.37 -9.47
C MET A 22 13.45 -1.86 -9.81
N PRO A 23 12.94 -2.30 -10.98
CA PRO A 23 12.76 -3.73 -11.30
C PRO A 23 14.02 -4.58 -11.31
N ASN A 24 15.20 -3.96 -11.31
CA ASN A 24 16.47 -4.69 -11.17
C ASN A 24 16.69 -5.20 -9.75
N LEU A 25 16.08 -4.57 -8.73
CA LEU A 25 16.19 -5.00 -7.34
C LEU A 25 15.29 -6.21 -7.10
N GLY A 26 15.91 -7.30 -6.64
CA GLY A 26 15.20 -8.54 -6.36
C GLY A 26 14.70 -9.29 -7.61
N SER A 27 15.19 -8.97 -8.80
CA SER A 27 14.75 -9.57 -10.07
C SER A 27 14.94 -11.09 -10.15
N THR A 28 15.75 -11.67 -9.30
CA THR A 28 15.98 -13.11 -9.18
C THR A 28 14.97 -13.83 -8.29
N ASN A 29 14.19 -13.09 -7.49
CA ASN A 29 13.16 -13.67 -6.64
C ASN A 29 11.93 -14.05 -7.48
N THR A 30 11.63 -15.34 -7.54
CA THR A 30 10.47 -15.82 -8.29
C THR A 30 9.19 -15.64 -7.47
N PHE A 31 8.03 -15.56 -8.15
CA PHE A 31 6.75 -15.45 -7.45
C PHE A 31 6.47 -16.67 -6.57
N GLU A 32 6.92 -17.87 -6.96
CA GLU A 32 6.80 -19.09 -6.15
C GLU A 32 7.61 -19.01 -4.86
N GLN A 33 8.81 -18.43 -4.92
CA GLN A 33 9.62 -18.17 -3.74
C GLN A 33 8.92 -17.18 -2.82
N ILE A 34 8.47 -16.05 -3.34
CA ILE A 34 7.74 -15.01 -2.58
C ILE A 34 6.55 -15.63 -1.82
N LEU A 35 5.71 -16.38 -2.52
CA LEU A 35 4.55 -17.04 -1.92
C LEU A 35 4.93 -18.09 -0.89
N SER A 36 6.02 -18.85 -1.13
CA SER A 36 6.48 -19.88 -0.19
C SER A 36 7.05 -19.28 1.07
N GLU A 37 7.86 -18.23 0.96
CA GLU A 37 8.46 -17.53 2.10
C GLU A 37 7.41 -16.76 2.91
N ALA A 38 6.43 -16.13 2.25
CA ALA A 38 5.29 -15.51 2.93
C ALA A 38 4.50 -16.53 3.77
N ALA A 39 4.20 -17.69 3.20
CA ALA A 39 3.50 -18.77 3.92
C ALA A 39 4.34 -19.37 5.06
N LEU A 40 5.65 -19.60 4.85
CA LEU A 40 6.57 -20.11 5.86
C LEU A 40 6.77 -19.11 7.02
N ALA A 41 6.76 -17.82 6.73
CA ALA A 41 6.78 -16.77 7.76
C ALA A 41 5.49 -16.70 8.58
N GLY A 42 4.41 -17.37 8.16
CA GLY A 42 3.14 -17.42 8.89
C GLY A 42 2.14 -16.34 8.50
N TYR A 43 2.29 -15.70 7.35
CA TYR A 43 1.28 -14.82 6.80
C TYR A 43 0.11 -15.61 6.21
N ILE A 44 -1.11 -15.04 6.31
CA ILE A 44 -2.31 -15.68 5.75
C ILE A 44 -2.63 -15.20 4.34
N GLY A 45 -1.91 -14.19 3.83
CA GLY A 45 -2.10 -13.69 2.49
C GLY A 45 -1.02 -12.72 2.04
N THR A 46 -1.16 -12.29 0.78
CA THR A 46 -0.28 -11.33 0.12
C THR A 46 -1.06 -10.45 -0.85
N GLU A 47 -0.46 -9.38 -1.32
CA GLU A 47 -0.93 -8.61 -2.47
C GLU A 47 -0.45 -9.23 -3.78
N ILE A 48 -1.07 -8.86 -4.90
CA ILE A 48 -0.64 -9.33 -6.21
C ILE A 48 0.47 -8.41 -6.72
N GLY A 49 1.70 -8.94 -6.81
CA GLY A 49 2.86 -8.24 -7.36
C GLY A 49 2.93 -8.29 -8.89
N VAL A 50 3.75 -7.43 -9.48
CA VAL A 50 3.93 -7.34 -10.94
C VAL A 50 4.58 -8.58 -11.55
N THR A 51 5.34 -9.35 -10.76
CA THR A 51 6.00 -10.60 -11.19
C THR A 51 5.06 -11.81 -11.16
N PHE A 52 3.85 -11.66 -10.62
CA PHE A 52 2.91 -12.77 -10.47
C PHE A 52 2.24 -13.13 -11.81
N PRO A 53 1.85 -14.41 -12.00
CA PRO A 53 1.21 -14.85 -13.23
C PRO A 53 -0.04 -14.05 -13.56
N THR A 54 -0.20 -13.70 -14.83
CA THR A 54 -1.44 -13.09 -15.33
C THR A 54 -2.56 -14.10 -15.50
N ASP A 55 -2.22 -15.38 -15.73
CA ASP A 55 -3.19 -16.48 -15.80
C ASP A 55 -3.81 -16.76 -14.44
N ILE A 56 -5.15 -16.65 -14.38
CA ILE A 56 -5.93 -16.80 -13.15
C ILE A 56 -5.77 -18.19 -12.55
N ASN A 57 -5.82 -19.24 -13.38
CA ASN A 57 -5.77 -20.63 -12.91
C ASN A 57 -4.40 -20.94 -12.28
N THR A 58 -3.32 -20.52 -12.93
CA THR A 58 -1.97 -20.67 -12.42
C THR A 58 -1.81 -19.95 -11.07
N LEU A 59 -2.24 -18.69 -10.97
CA LEU A 59 -2.16 -17.92 -9.74
C LEU A 59 -3.00 -18.58 -8.62
N GLN A 60 -4.23 -18.97 -8.91
CA GLN A 60 -5.10 -19.67 -7.94
C GLN A 60 -4.48 -20.97 -7.44
N TYR A 61 -3.87 -21.76 -8.34
CA TYR A 61 -3.19 -23.00 -7.96
C TYR A 61 -2.09 -22.73 -6.93
N HIS A 62 -1.20 -21.78 -7.22
CA HIS A 62 -0.06 -21.48 -6.34
C HIS A 62 -0.49 -20.86 -4.99
N ILE A 63 -1.54 -20.03 -4.98
CA ILE A 63 -2.13 -19.45 -3.76
C ILE A 63 -2.78 -20.55 -2.90
N LYS A 64 -3.60 -21.42 -3.50
CA LYS A 64 -4.25 -22.52 -2.79
C LYS A 64 -3.25 -23.55 -2.24
N LEU A 65 -2.21 -23.89 -3.01
CA LEU A 65 -1.16 -24.82 -2.60
C LEU A 65 -0.50 -24.38 -1.28
N ARG A 66 -0.38 -23.07 -1.05
CA ARG A 66 0.25 -22.48 0.15
C ARG A 66 -0.76 -22.00 1.20
N LYS A 67 -2.05 -22.25 0.98
CA LYS A 67 -3.17 -21.80 1.84
C LYS A 67 -3.18 -20.28 2.06
N LEU A 68 -2.66 -19.52 1.12
CA LEU A 68 -2.67 -18.07 1.15
C LEU A 68 -4.01 -17.52 0.59
N LYS A 69 -4.26 -16.24 0.89
CA LYS A 69 -5.32 -15.41 0.31
C LYS A 69 -4.69 -14.21 -0.40
N LEU A 70 -5.43 -13.62 -1.32
CA LEU A 70 -5.02 -12.38 -1.97
C LEU A 70 -5.75 -11.21 -1.33
N ALA A 71 -4.98 -10.21 -0.89
CA ALA A 71 -5.48 -9.07 -0.15
C ALA A 71 -5.91 -7.93 -1.07
N SER A 72 -5.06 -7.59 -2.03
CA SER A 72 -5.29 -6.48 -2.96
C SER A 72 -4.42 -6.62 -4.21
N GLN A 73 -4.58 -5.64 -5.12
CA GLN A 73 -3.64 -5.36 -6.22
C GLN A 73 -3.58 -3.84 -6.44
N TRP A 74 -2.39 -3.35 -6.79
CA TRP A 74 -2.17 -1.97 -7.19
C TRP A 74 -2.77 -1.65 -8.56
N PHE A 75 -3.35 -0.44 -8.68
CA PHE A 75 -3.78 0.15 -9.94
C PHE A 75 -3.37 1.64 -9.97
N GLY A 76 -2.32 1.95 -10.71
CA GLY A 76 -1.90 3.32 -10.97
C GLY A 76 -2.36 3.79 -12.35
N ALA A 77 -2.94 5.00 -12.43
CA ALA A 77 -3.37 5.60 -13.69
C ALA A 77 -3.42 7.13 -13.57
N ASP A 78 -3.32 7.82 -14.71
CA ASP A 78 -3.44 9.27 -14.81
C ASP A 78 -4.92 9.68 -14.75
N ILE A 79 -5.56 9.47 -13.57
CA ILE A 79 -7.02 9.59 -13.39
C ILE A 79 -7.49 11.04 -13.57
N ALA A 80 -6.64 12.01 -13.19
CA ALA A 80 -6.93 13.43 -13.29
C ALA A 80 -6.79 13.97 -14.72
N THR A 81 -5.84 13.44 -15.50
CA THR A 81 -5.44 14.02 -16.79
C THR A 81 -5.59 13.10 -17.99
N GLY A 82 -5.69 11.79 -17.75
CA GLY A 82 -5.74 10.78 -18.82
C GLY A 82 -7.13 10.57 -19.41
N ASP A 83 -7.17 9.75 -20.46
CA ASP A 83 -8.45 9.36 -21.07
C ASP A 83 -9.24 8.39 -20.16
N TYR A 84 -10.33 8.88 -19.61
CA TYR A 84 -11.17 8.12 -18.69
C TYR A 84 -11.70 6.80 -19.32
N THR A 85 -11.96 6.77 -20.64
CA THR A 85 -12.49 5.57 -21.30
C THR A 85 -11.46 4.44 -21.27
N SER A 86 -10.22 4.74 -21.58
CA SER A 86 -9.09 3.79 -21.51
C SER A 86 -8.83 3.34 -20.08
N ILE A 87 -8.80 4.28 -19.11
CA ILE A 87 -8.64 4.00 -17.69
C ILE A 87 -9.74 3.06 -17.18
N LYS A 88 -11.00 3.39 -17.48
CA LYS A 88 -12.16 2.56 -17.11
C LYS A 88 -12.06 1.14 -17.70
N THR A 89 -11.64 1.01 -18.96
CA THR A 89 -11.53 -0.29 -19.63
C THR A 89 -10.48 -1.16 -18.98
N SER A 90 -9.28 -0.64 -18.71
CA SER A 90 -8.21 -1.37 -18.02
C SER A 90 -8.59 -1.69 -16.56
N PHE A 91 -9.19 -0.75 -15.86
CA PHE A 91 -9.69 -0.95 -14.50
C PHE A 91 -10.75 -2.05 -14.44
N GLN A 92 -11.72 -2.05 -15.35
CA GLN A 92 -12.75 -3.07 -15.41
C GLN A 92 -12.20 -4.46 -15.73
N SER A 93 -11.24 -4.57 -16.64
CA SER A 93 -10.54 -5.83 -16.92
C SER A 93 -9.83 -6.37 -15.67
N LEU A 94 -9.20 -5.48 -14.89
CA LEU A 94 -8.59 -5.87 -13.63
C LEU A 94 -9.64 -6.30 -12.60
N LEU A 95 -10.77 -5.61 -12.46
CA LEU A 95 -11.84 -5.99 -11.54
C LEU A 95 -12.41 -7.38 -11.84
N ILE A 96 -12.56 -7.76 -13.11
CA ILE A 96 -12.98 -9.11 -13.50
C ILE A 96 -11.99 -10.16 -12.99
N LYS A 97 -10.68 -9.93 -13.17
CA LYS A 97 -9.62 -10.81 -12.64
C LYS A 97 -9.68 -10.89 -11.12
N LEU A 98 -9.76 -9.75 -10.42
CA LEU A 98 -9.79 -9.69 -8.97
C LEU A 98 -11.02 -10.37 -8.38
N GLN A 99 -12.18 -10.23 -9.00
CA GLN A 99 -13.42 -10.92 -8.60
C GLN A 99 -13.26 -12.44 -8.72
N ALA A 100 -12.70 -12.94 -9.83
CA ALA A 100 -12.45 -14.37 -10.03
C ALA A 100 -11.44 -14.92 -9.00
N LEU A 101 -10.53 -14.09 -8.52
CA LEU A 101 -9.52 -14.42 -7.49
C LEU A 101 -10.03 -14.18 -6.05
N ASN A 102 -11.26 -13.70 -5.84
CA ASN A 102 -11.82 -13.31 -4.55
C ASN A 102 -11.01 -12.25 -3.80
N VAL A 103 -10.43 -11.30 -4.51
CA VAL A 103 -9.67 -10.19 -3.93
C VAL A 103 -10.63 -9.11 -3.41
N PRO A 104 -10.56 -8.69 -2.14
CA PRO A 104 -11.57 -7.81 -1.54
C PRO A 104 -11.40 -6.33 -1.86
N CYS A 105 -10.19 -5.88 -2.22
CA CYS A 105 -9.94 -4.48 -2.53
C CYS A 105 -8.91 -4.28 -3.64
N ILE A 106 -8.89 -3.08 -4.18
CA ILE A 106 -7.92 -2.61 -5.16
C ILE A 106 -7.32 -1.29 -4.65
N ASN A 107 -5.99 -1.23 -4.56
CA ASN A 107 -5.28 -0.03 -4.16
C ASN A 107 -5.06 0.85 -5.38
N VAL A 108 -5.67 2.04 -5.38
CA VAL A 108 -5.65 2.97 -6.52
C VAL A 108 -4.83 4.20 -6.19
N CYS A 109 -3.91 4.55 -7.08
CA CYS A 109 -3.09 5.75 -6.97
C CYS A 109 -3.21 6.61 -8.24
N GLU A 110 -3.29 7.93 -8.03
CA GLU A 110 -3.21 8.92 -9.10
C GLU A 110 -1.77 9.08 -9.57
N MET A 111 -1.54 8.91 -10.87
CA MET A 111 -0.20 8.85 -11.47
C MET A 111 0.16 10.07 -12.33
N SER A 112 -0.77 11.01 -12.55
CA SER A 112 -0.46 12.23 -13.29
C SER A 112 0.69 12.97 -12.62
N TYR A 113 1.72 13.30 -13.41
CA TYR A 113 2.89 14.06 -12.94
C TYR A 113 3.71 13.39 -11.81
N ASN A 114 3.51 12.11 -11.52
CA ASN A 114 4.20 11.44 -10.43
C ASN A 114 5.74 11.52 -10.53
N LEU A 115 6.40 11.63 -9.38
CA LEU A 115 7.86 11.73 -9.26
C LEU A 115 8.50 10.47 -8.67
N PHE A 116 7.74 9.56 -8.06
CA PHE A 116 8.33 8.43 -7.35
C PHE A 116 9.11 7.47 -8.28
N ARG A 117 8.80 7.47 -9.58
CA ARG A 117 9.59 6.76 -10.61
C ARG A 117 10.71 7.59 -11.22
N SER A 118 10.98 8.76 -10.67
CA SER A 118 12.02 9.67 -11.16
C SER A 118 13.16 9.84 -10.14
N ASN A 119 14.21 10.57 -10.52
CA ASN A 119 15.26 10.98 -9.58
C ASN A 119 15.04 12.40 -9.04
N HIS A 120 13.85 13.00 -9.25
CA HIS A 120 13.51 14.29 -8.67
C HIS A 120 13.08 14.15 -7.22
N SER A 121 13.42 15.15 -6.41
CA SER A 121 12.97 15.19 -5.03
C SER A 121 11.46 15.26 -4.94
N MET A 122 10.88 14.43 -4.10
CA MET A 122 9.46 14.43 -3.79
C MET A 122 9.09 15.44 -2.69
N PHE A 123 10.08 16.03 -2.02
CA PHE A 123 9.87 17.02 -0.95
C PHE A 123 9.73 18.43 -1.49
N ILE A 124 10.54 18.82 -2.48
CA ILE A 124 10.59 20.19 -3.01
C ILE A 124 9.97 20.35 -4.41
N ASN A 125 9.78 19.26 -5.14
CA ASN A 125 9.26 19.28 -6.52
C ASN A 125 7.89 18.58 -6.63
N LYS A 126 7.19 18.40 -5.51
CA LYS A 126 5.90 17.73 -5.47
C LYS A 126 4.94 18.29 -6.53
N PRO A 127 4.31 17.43 -7.35
CA PRO A 127 3.35 17.88 -8.35
C PRO A 127 2.06 18.40 -7.69
N ILE A 128 1.39 19.34 -8.36
CA ILE A 128 0.18 20.00 -7.87
C ILE A 128 -0.86 19.97 -8.97
N LEU A 129 -2.10 19.60 -8.63
CA LEU A 129 -3.24 19.69 -9.53
C LEU A 129 -3.88 21.09 -9.48
N ASN A 130 -4.38 21.57 -10.62
CA ASN A 130 -5.27 22.72 -10.65
C ASN A 130 -6.72 22.31 -10.28
N ASN A 131 -7.59 23.28 -10.12
CA ASN A 131 -8.98 23.05 -9.69
C ASN A 131 -9.80 22.16 -10.64
N ILE A 132 -9.52 22.20 -11.95
CA ILE A 132 -10.22 21.37 -12.93
C ILE A 132 -9.74 19.91 -12.80
N GLU A 133 -8.45 19.70 -12.67
CA GLU A 133 -7.85 18.39 -12.47
C GLU A 133 -8.31 17.75 -11.16
N TRP A 134 -8.40 18.53 -10.06
CA TRP A 134 -8.96 18.06 -8.80
C TRP A 134 -10.41 17.60 -8.94
N SER A 135 -11.25 18.42 -9.59
CA SER A 135 -12.65 18.06 -9.84
C SER A 135 -12.76 16.80 -10.70
N THR A 136 -11.88 16.67 -11.70
CA THR A 136 -11.82 15.50 -12.57
C THR A 136 -11.40 14.25 -11.81
N LEU A 137 -10.35 14.34 -10.97
CA LEU A 137 -9.87 13.24 -10.14
C LEU A 137 -10.99 12.72 -9.24
N CYS A 138 -11.63 13.60 -8.45
CA CYS A 138 -12.68 13.19 -7.53
C CYS A 138 -13.87 12.55 -8.26
N ALA A 139 -14.34 13.15 -9.35
CA ALA A 139 -15.45 12.62 -10.13
C ALA A 139 -15.13 11.27 -10.80
N ASN A 140 -13.90 11.08 -11.26
CA ASN A 140 -13.47 9.84 -11.88
C ASN A 140 -13.26 8.73 -10.84
N LEU A 141 -12.70 9.04 -9.66
CA LEU A 141 -12.60 8.10 -8.55
C LEU A 141 -13.98 7.60 -8.09
N ASP A 142 -14.97 8.48 -7.98
CA ASP A 142 -16.34 8.08 -7.64
C ASP A 142 -16.93 7.10 -8.67
N LYS A 143 -16.69 7.36 -9.97
CA LYS A 143 -17.16 6.46 -11.04
C LYS A 143 -16.44 5.11 -10.99
N LEU A 144 -15.10 5.10 -10.77
CA LEU A 144 -14.31 3.88 -10.64
C LEU A 144 -14.70 3.10 -9.39
N GLY A 145 -14.86 3.77 -8.25
CA GLY A 145 -15.28 3.14 -7.00
C GLY A 145 -16.70 2.56 -7.08
N LYS A 146 -17.62 3.27 -7.74
CA LYS A 146 -18.96 2.74 -8.04
C LYS A 146 -18.90 1.50 -8.97
N LEU A 147 -17.94 1.47 -9.90
CA LEU A 147 -17.71 0.31 -10.75
C LEU A 147 -17.14 -0.84 -9.93
N ALA A 148 -16.10 -0.63 -9.10
CA ALA A 148 -15.51 -1.64 -8.23
C ALA A 148 -16.56 -2.28 -7.29
N ASN A 149 -17.45 -1.45 -6.72
CA ASN A 149 -18.53 -1.92 -5.84
C ASN A 149 -19.49 -2.92 -6.53
N LYS A 150 -19.66 -2.87 -7.85
CA LYS A 150 -20.46 -3.86 -8.60
C LYS A 150 -19.81 -5.26 -8.64
N TYR A 151 -18.49 -5.32 -8.42
CA TYR A 151 -17.72 -6.56 -8.33
C TYR A 151 -17.49 -7.00 -6.89
N ASN A 152 -18.10 -6.32 -5.90
CA ASN A 152 -17.87 -6.50 -4.47
C ASN A 152 -16.39 -6.25 -4.05
N ILE A 153 -15.74 -5.31 -4.74
CA ILE A 153 -14.36 -4.91 -4.49
C ILE A 153 -14.38 -3.46 -3.99
N LYS A 154 -13.66 -3.18 -2.89
CA LYS A 154 -13.47 -1.82 -2.39
C LYS A 154 -12.37 -1.12 -3.17
N LEU A 155 -12.61 0.09 -3.66
CA LEU A 155 -11.56 0.97 -4.13
C LEU A 155 -10.94 1.67 -2.92
N CYS A 156 -9.66 1.38 -2.65
CA CYS A 156 -8.88 2.00 -1.58
C CYS A 156 -7.86 2.96 -2.23
N TYR A 157 -8.05 4.27 -2.05
CA TYR A 157 -7.11 5.24 -2.58
C TYR A 157 -5.83 5.22 -1.75
N HIS A 158 -4.70 5.00 -2.41
CA HIS A 158 -3.38 5.04 -1.80
C HIS A 158 -2.75 6.41 -2.05
N HIS A 159 -2.65 7.23 -1.00
CA HIS A 159 -1.81 8.42 -1.04
C HIS A 159 -0.34 7.98 -1.11
N HIS A 160 0.49 8.72 -1.85
CA HIS A 160 1.87 8.28 -2.04
C HIS A 160 2.82 9.46 -2.18
N MET A 161 4.01 9.32 -1.60
CA MET A 161 5.08 10.31 -1.75
C MET A 161 5.43 10.51 -3.22
N GLY A 162 5.60 11.77 -3.63
CA GLY A 162 5.90 12.12 -5.02
C GLY A 162 4.70 12.11 -5.97
N THR A 163 3.49 12.03 -5.45
CA THR A 163 2.23 12.16 -6.22
C THR A 163 1.51 13.46 -5.91
N VAL A 164 0.42 13.71 -6.62
CA VAL A 164 -0.44 14.89 -6.41
C VAL A 164 -1.29 14.81 -5.13
N VAL A 165 -1.39 13.63 -4.51
CA VAL A 165 -2.06 13.43 -3.23
C VAL A 165 -1.05 12.86 -2.24
N GLN A 166 -0.33 13.75 -1.59
CA GLN A 166 0.75 13.44 -0.66
C GLN A 166 0.55 14.10 0.72
N THR A 167 0.09 15.36 0.77
CA THR A 167 -0.04 16.10 2.02
C THR A 167 -1.37 15.83 2.72
N TYR A 168 -1.44 16.18 4.01
CA TYR A 168 -2.68 16.05 4.79
C TYR A 168 -3.86 16.79 4.14
N GLU A 169 -3.63 18.03 3.68
CA GLU A 169 -4.65 18.86 3.06
C GLU A 169 -5.19 18.25 1.77
N GLU A 170 -4.32 17.62 0.99
CA GLU A 170 -4.69 16.94 -0.26
C GLU A 170 -5.49 15.67 0.00
N ILE A 171 -5.08 14.88 0.99
CA ILE A 171 -5.83 13.70 1.41
C ILE A 171 -7.18 14.11 1.98
N LEU A 172 -7.22 15.16 2.81
CA LEU A 172 -8.46 15.71 3.37
C LEU A 172 -9.39 16.17 2.24
N TYR A 173 -8.88 16.97 1.30
CA TYR A 173 -9.64 17.44 0.16
C TYR A 173 -10.23 16.26 -0.64
N LEU A 174 -9.40 15.27 -0.97
CA LEU A 174 -9.86 14.09 -1.70
C LEU A 174 -10.98 13.34 -0.96
N MET A 175 -10.82 13.15 0.35
CA MET A 175 -11.81 12.45 1.15
C MET A 175 -13.10 13.22 1.34
N GLU A 176 -13.05 14.55 1.40
CA GLU A 176 -14.24 15.42 1.49
C GLU A 176 -15.00 15.54 0.15
N HIS A 177 -14.28 15.42 -0.99
CA HIS A 177 -14.86 15.60 -2.32
C HIS A 177 -15.12 14.28 -3.06
N THR A 178 -14.96 13.12 -2.40
CA THR A 178 -15.31 11.80 -2.94
C THR A 178 -16.38 11.12 -2.09
N ASN A 179 -17.18 10.29 -2.74
CA ASN A 179 -18.28 9.59 -2.09
C ASN A 179 -17.75 8.48 -1.14
N PRO A 180 -18.02 8.57 0.18
CA PRO A 180 -17.52 7.61 1.17
C PRO A 180 -18.04 6.17 0.98
N LYS A 181 -19.09 5.99 0.19
CA LYS A 181 -19.62 4.66 -0.14
C LYS A 181 -18.73 3.93 -1.18
N TYR A 182 -17.97 4.66 -1.98
CA TYR A 182 -17.29 4.10 -3.13
C TYR A 182 -15.79 4.27 -3.09
N VAL A 183 -15.29 5.34 -2.47
CA VAL A 183 -13.87 5.64 -2.36
C VAL A 183 -13.45 5.50 -0.90
N HIS A 184 -12.62 4.54 -0.62
CA HIS A 184 -12.02 4.30 0.70
C HIS A 184 -10.55 4.75 0.69
N LEU A 185 -9.88 4.64 1.82
CA LEU A 185 -8.48 5.01 1.99
C LEU A 185 -7.64 3.77 2.28
N CYS A 186 -6.53 3.65 1.59
CA CYS A 186 -5.39 2.81 1.98
C CYS A 186 -4.46 3.69 2.81
N LEU A 187 -4.30 3.36 4.08
CA LEU A 187 -3.36 4.04 4.97
C LEU A 187 -1.99 3.41 4.83
N ASP A 188 -0.95 4.19 4.51
CA ASP A 188 0.45 3.78 4.57
C ASP A 188 1.18 4.54 5.66
N THR A 189 1.72 3.82 6.64
CA THR A 189 2.30 4.45 7.84
C THR A 189 3.59 5.20 7.55
N ALA A 190 4.44 4.73 6.65
CA ALA A 190 5.70 5.41 6.31
C ALA A 190 5.46 6.64 5.43
N ASP A 191 4.53 6.56 4.48
CA ASP A 191 4.18 7.71 3.63
C ASP A 191 3.57 8.85 4.45
N LEU A 192 2.79 8.54 5.49
CA LEU A 192 2.32 9.57 6.43
C LEU A 192 3.49 10.28 7.12
N ILE A 193 4.45 9.53 7.68
CA ILE A 193 5.62 10.10 8.36
C ILE A 193 6.50 10.93 7.41
N LEU A 194 6.70 10.44 6.18
CA LEU A 194 7.46 11.18 5.17
C LEU A 194 6.79 12.50 4.78
N ALA A 195 5.46 12.54 4.80
CA ALA A 195 4.64 13.72 4.53
C ALA A 195 4.41 14.61 5.77
N ASP A 196 5.11 14.37 6.88
CA ASP A 196 4.95 15.09 8.17
C ASP A 196 3.52 15.00 8.75
N ILE A 197 2.82 13.90 8.50
CA ILE A 197 1.47 13.65 9.01
C ILE A 197 1.57 12.73 10.24
N GLU A 198 0.94 13.13 11.34
CA GLU A 198 0.88 12.31 12.56
C GLU A 198 -0.15 11.18 12.38
N PRO A 199 0.28 9.89 12.43
CA PRO A 199 -0.58 8.76 12.04
C PRO A 199 -1.79 8.55 12.95
N ILE A 200 -1.67 8.80 14.26
CA ILE A 200 -2.75 8.49 15.21
C ILE A 200 -3.95 9.41 15.00
N SER A 201 -3.71 10.71 14.91
CA SER A 201 -4.75 11.69 14.62
C SER A 201 -5.36 11.45 13.23
N PHE A 202 -4.55 11.05 12.26
CA PHE A 202 -4.98 10.67 10.92
C PHE A 202 -5.94 9.47 10.95
N ILE A 203 -5.60 8.41 11.69
CA ILE A 203 -6.45 7.22 11.84
C ILE A 203 -7.82 7.60 12.41
N TYR A 204 -7.86 8.41 13.46
CA TYR A 204 -9.13 8.86 14.03
C TYR A 204 -9.93 9.75 13.09
N LYS A 205 -9.27 10.69 12.40
CA LYS A 205 -9.91 11.61 11.44
C LYS A 205 -10.58 10.86 10.29
N PHE A 206 -9.91 9.85 9.76
CA PHE A 206 -10.38 9.11 8.58
C PHE A 206 -10.93 7.72 8.91
N SER A 207 -11.32 7.48 10.17
CA SER A 207 -11.76 6.17 10.67
C SER A 207 -12.81 5.47 9.81
N SER A 208 -13.79 6.20 9.29
CA SER A 208 -14.85 5.65 8.43
C SER A 208 -14.43 5.41 6.97
N ARG A 209 -13.24 5.86 6.58
CA ARG A 209 -12.73 5.76 5.21
C ARG A 209 -11.64 4.70 5.07
N ILE A 210 -10.87 4.40 6.12
CA ILE A 210 -9.77 3.43 6.09
C ILE A 210 -10.34 2.03 5.87
N ALA A 211 -9.91 1.36 4.78
CA ALA A 211 -10.36 0.02 4.42
C ALA A 211 -9.22 -0.94 4.05
N HIS A 212 -7.99 -0.43 3.97
CA HIS A 212 -6.76 -1.18 3.77
C HIS A 212 -5.61 -0.48 4.50
N VAL A 213 -4.61 -1.22 4.98
CA VAL A 213 -3.50 -0.64 5.75
C VAL A 213 -2.19 -1.29 5.33
N HIS A 214 -1.22 -0.47 4.94
CA HIS A 214 0.17 -0.81 4.77
C HIS A 214 0.96 -0.41 6.01
N LEU A 215 1.57 -1.40 6.64
CA LEU A 215 2.45 -1.25 7.80
C LEU A 215 3.89 -1.21 7.30
N LYS A 216 4.39 -0.03 7.06
CA LYS A 216 5.74 0.26 6.57
C LYS A 216 6.45 1.13 7.60
N ASP A 217 7.70 0.83 7.93
CA ASP A 217 8.50 1.60 8.86
C ASP A 217 9.70 2.25 8.18
N LEU A 218 10.40 3.10 8.90
CA LEU A 218 11.51 3.90 8.42
C LEU A 218 12.66 3.87 9.44
N PHE A 219 13.91 3.79 8.99
CA PHE A 219 15.04 4.06 9.85
C PHE A 219 15.16 5.57 10.11
N SER A 220 15.08 5.96 11.40
CA SER A 220 15.03 7.36 11.84
C SER A 220 16.11 8.24 11.22
N GLU A 221 17.39 7.81 11.35
CA GLU A 221 18.55 8.59 10.85
C GLU A 221 18.47 8.77 9.32
N LYS A 222 18.10 7.71 8.59
CA LYS A 222 17.99 7.74 7.13
C LYS A 222 16.83 8.62 6.65
N MET A 223 15.71 8.59 7.37
CA MET A 223 14.57 9.46 7.11
C MET A 223 14.92 10.93 7.29
N TYR A 224 15.57 11.29 8.40
CA TYR A 224 16.00 12.68 8.62
C TYR A 224 17.00 13.15 7.57
N LYS A 225 17.97 12.29 7.21
CA LYS A 225 18.90 12.58 6.12
C LYS A 225 18.19 12.79 4.80
N ALA A 226 17.23 11.93 4.47
CA ALA A 226 16.47 12.01 3.23
C ALA A 226 15.70 13.34 3.09
N LYS A 227 15.07 13.79 4.18
CA LYS A 227 14.39 15.09 4.22
C LYS A 227 15.38 16.25 4.09
N LEU A 228 16.49 16.20 4.79
CA LEU A 228 17.52 17.26 4.76
C LEU A 228 18.17 17.39 3.37
N GLU A 229 18.48 16.27 2.74
CA GLU A 229 19.15 16.21 1.44
C GLU A 229 18.17 16.19 0.25
N ASN A 230 16.87 16.26 0.52
CA ASN A 230 15.80 16.29 -0.49
C ASN A 230 15.84 15.09 -1.44
N PHE A 231 15.91 13.88 -0.90
CA PHE A 231 15.99 12.66 -1.69
C PHE A 231 14.78 12.47 -2.64
N SER A 232 15.01 11.79 -3.75
CA SER A 232 13.95 11.19 -4.55
C SER A 232 13.44 9.90 -3.86
N PHE A 233 12.27 9.41 -4.27
CA PHE A 233 11.75 8.15 -3.74
C PHE A 233 12.69 6.97 -4.06
N ARG A 234 13.25 6.93 -5.27
CA ARG A 234 14.26 5.93 -5.62
C ARG A 234 15.53 6.00 -4.77
N GLU A 235 15.91 7.19 -4.33
CA GLU A 235 17.06 7.33 -3.43
C GLU A 235 16.74 6.81 -2.02
N LEU A 236 15.50 6.96 -1.53
CA LEU A 236 15.07 6.30 -0.28
C LEU A 236 15.27 4.78 -0.35
N ILE A 237 14.88 4.16 -1.47
CA ILE A 237 15.05 2.73 -1.69
C ILE A 237 16.55 2.36 -1.74
N ARG A 238 17.37 3.07 -2.51
CA ARG A 238 18.82 2.83 -2.60
C ARG A 238 19.55 2.96 -1.27
N GLN A 239 19.15 3.92 -0.46
CA GLN A 239 19.71 4.15 0.88
C GLN A 239 19.13 3.21 1.93
N ASN A 240 18.21 2.33 1.52
CA ASN A 240 17.54 1.39 2.41
C ASN A 240 16.89 2.12 3.59
N THR A 241 16.08 3.15 3.28
CA THR A 241 15.43 4.00 4.29
C THR A 241 14.23 3.30 4.92
N PHE A 242 13.55 2.44 4.15
CA PHE A 242 12.41 1.67 4.62
C PHE A 242 12.82 0.40 5.37
N THR A 243 12.02 0.04 6.35
CA THR A 243 12.14 -1.21 7.10
C THR A 243 10.74 -1.75 7.46
N VAL A 244 10.69 -2.85 8.19
CA VAL A 244 9.47 -3.53 8.60
C VAL A 244 9.10 -3.24 10.05
N PRO A 245 7.82 -3.35 10.45
CA PRO A 245 7.41 -3.33 11.86
C PRO A 245 8.24 -4.29 12.71
N GLY A 246 8.68 -3.82 13.87
CA GLY A 246 9.48 -4.64 14.79
C GLY A 246 10.98 -4.63 14.50
N ASP A 247 11.45 -3.88 13.54
CA ASP A 247 12.88 -3.57 13.44
C ASP A 247 13.25 -2.60 14.58
N GLY A 248 14.17 -3.00 15.44
CA GLY A 248 14.49 -2.26 16.67
C GLY A 248 15.04 -0.84 16.45
N ASN A 249 15.36 -0.48 15.20
CA ASN A 249 15.80 0.87 14.79
C ASN A 249 14.72 1.61 13.99
N GLY A 250 13.49 1.09 13.94
CA GLY A 250 12.35 1.72 13.28
C GLY A 250 11.91 2.99 13.99
N TYR A 251 11.27 3.88 13.25
CA TYR A 251 10.78 5.17 13.72
C TYR A 251 9.41 5.09 14.37
N ILE A 252 8.54 4.20 13.86
CA ILE A 252 7.12 4.17 14.18
C ILE A 252 6.86 3.32 15.42
N ASN A 253 6.13 3.88 16.40
CA ASN A 253 5.57 3.09 17.49
C ASN A 253 4.31 2.37 17.01
N PHE A 254 4.44 1.14 16.56
CA PHE A 254 3.30 0.35 16.06
C PHE A 254 2.29 -0.03 17.14
N GLN A 255 2.65 -0.01 18.42
CA GLN A 255 1.67 -0.19 19.49
C GLN A 255 0.57 0.87 19.41
N ASP A 256 0.96 2.15 19.27
CA ASP A 256 0.00 3.25 19.17
C ASP A 256 -0.86 3.15 17.89
N ILE A 257 -0.27 2.68 16.77
CA ILE A 257 -1.00 2.41 15.52
C ILE A 257 -2.05 1.32 15.74
N PHE A 258 -1.67 0.20 16.37
CA PHE A 258 -2.62 -0.90 16.62
C PHE A 258 -3.71 -0.50 17.61
N ASP A 259 -3.38 0.27 18.64
CA ASP A 259 -4.36 0.82 19.58
C ASP A 259 -5.37 1.73 18.88
N ALA A 260 -4.89 2.63 18.01
CA ALA A 260 -5.76 3.51 17.24
C ALA A 260 -6.67 2.73 16.28
N LEU A 261 -6.12 1.76 15.52
CA LEU A 261 -6.89 0.92 14.62
C LEU A 261 -7.94 0.07 15.37
N ASN A 262 -7.59 -0.45 16.55
CA ASN A 262 -8.52 -1.17 17.40
C ASN A 262 -9.64 -0.26 17.93
N ASN A 263 -9.31 0.95 18.37
CA ASN A 263 -10.27 1.92 18.90
C ASN A 263 -11.30 2.36 17.85
N ILE A 264 -10.91 2.40 16.56
CA ILE A 264 -11.86 2.68 15.47
C ILE A 264 -12.59 1.43 14.97
N ASN A 265 -12.40 0.25 15.61
CA ASN A 265 -12.93 -1.04 15.19
C ASN A 265 -12.56 -1.37 13.72
N TYR A 266 -11.32 -1.12 13.32
CA TYR A 266 -10.84 -1.45 11.98
C TYR A 266 -11.00 -2.94 11.68
N GLN A 267 -11.44 -3.25 10.49
CA GLN A 267 -11.60 -4.61 9.96
C GLN A 267 -10.99 -4.68 8.57
N GLY A 268 -10.16 -5.69 8.32
CA GLY A 268 -9.55 -5.86 7.01
C GLY A 268 -8.11 -6.37 7.07
N TRP A 269 -7.34 -5.99 6.08
CA TRP A 269 -5.95 -6.40 5.94
C TRP A 269 -4.98 -5.42 6.58
N LEU A 270 -4.04 -5.95 7.33
CA LEU A 270 -2.81 -5.30 7.74
C LEU A 270 -1.67 -5.91 6.90
N ILE A 271 -1.14 -5.15 5.99
CA ILE A 271 -0.10 -5.61 5.06
C ILE A 271 1.25 -5.08 5.53
N VAL A 272 2.15 -5.98 5.88
CA VAL A 272 3.55 -5.63 6.10
C VAL A 272 4.18 -5.29 4.76
N GLU A 273 4.79 -4.12 4.66
CA GLU A 273 5.47 -3.68 3.46
C GLU A 273 6.81 -3.05 3.81
N ALA A 274 7.84 -3.33 3.01
CA ALA A 274 9.08 -2.58 3.03
C ALA A 274 9.64 -2.53 1.60
N GLU A 275 9.78 -1.33 1.08
CA GLU A 275 10.46 -1.08 -0.18
C GLU A 275 11.97 -1.00 0.07
N SER A 276 12.53 -2.11 0.51
CA SER A 276 13.96 -2.23 0.81
C SER A 276 14.72 -2.82 -0.39
N ASN A 277 16.04 -2.74 -0.34
CA ASN A 277 16.87 -3.45 -1.30
C ASN A 277 17.05 -4.92 -0.86
N PRO A 278 16.45 -5.90 -1.55
CA PRO A 278 16.51 -7.30 -1.15
C PRO A 278 17.92 -7.93 -1.35
N GLU A 279 18.83 -7.24 -2.01
CA GLU A 279 20.23 -7.66 -2.12
C GLU A 279 21.03 -7.32 -0.85
N ILE A 280 20.55 -6.36 -0.06
CA ILE A 280 21.16 -5.95 1.21
C ILE A 280 20.45 -6.61 2.39
N ASN A 281 19.12 -6.62 2.34
CA ASN A 281 18.27 -7.13 3.42
C ASN A 281 17.64 -8.45 2.98
N ASN A 282 17.85 -9.49 3.76
CA ASN A 282 17.20 -10.77 3.50
C ASN A 282 15.69 -10.62 3.68
N SER A 283 14.95 -10.74 2.58
CA SER A 283 13.49 -10.54 2.55
C SER A 283 12.74 -11.50 3.46
N PHE A 284 13.19 -12.76 3.53
CA PHE A 284 12.56 -13.77 4.40
C PHE A 284 12.80 -13.47 5.89
N GLU A 285 14.01 -13.05 6.26
CA GLU A 285 14.31 -12.65 7.64
C GLU A 285 13.47 -11.42 8.05
N TYR A 286 13.28 -10.46 7.14
CA TYR A 286 12.42 -9.31 7.37
C TYR A 286 10.95 -9.73 7.52
N ALA A 287 10.49 -10.65 6.69
CA ALA A 287 9.15 -11.21 6.79
C ALA A 287 8.92 -11.90 8.15
N LEU A 288 9.89 -12.72 8.60
CA LEU A 288 9.85 -13.38 9.91
C LEU A 288 9.86 -12.37 11.06
N LYS A 289 10.77 -11.38 11.02
CA LYS A 289 10.89 -10.34 12.06
C LYS A 289 9.56 -9.61 12.26
N ALA A 290 8.96 -9.12 11.18
CA ALA A 290 7.68 -8.43 11.23
C ALA A 290 6.56 -9.35 11.71
N ARG A 291 6.51 -10.60 11.25
CA ARG A 291 5.46 -11.53 11.65
C ARG A 291 5.54 -11.88 13.13
N TYR A 292 6.73 -12.10 13.68
CA TYR A 292 6.92 -12.34 15.12
C TYR A 292 6.49 -11.12 15.94
N PHE A 293 6.89 -9.93 15.52
CA PHE A 293 6.47 -8.69 16.16
C PHE A 293 4.94 -8.54 16.16
N MET A 294 4.31 -8.73 15.00
CA MET A 294 2.84 -8.67 14.86
C MET A 294 2.13 -9.70 15.75
N SER A 295 2.69 -10.93 15.85
CA SER A 295 2.12 -11.97 16.71
C SER A 295 2.15 -11.57 18.19
N ALA A 296 3.27 -11.00 18.64
CA ALA A 296 3.43 -10.56 20.03
C ALA A 296 2.51 -9.38 20.37
N MET A 297 2.32 -8.45 19.41
CA MET A 297 1.52 -7.25 19.64
C MET A 297 0.01 -7.48 19.54
N LEU A 298 -0.43 -8.43 18.72
CA LEU A 298 -1.84 -8.62 18.38
C LEU A 298 -2.46 -9.89 19.01
N ASP A 299 -1.69 -10.66 19.79
CA ASP A 299 -2.10 -11.95 20.36
C ASP A 299 -2.59 -12.96 19.29
N LEU A 300 -1.88 -13.03 18.09
CA LEU A 300 -2.28 -13.81 16.92
C LEU A 300 -1.27 -14.91 16.54
#